data_f40a870691761a0e623569fc95c11646
#
_entry.id   f40a870691761a0e623569fc95c11646
#
_cell.length_a   1.000
_cell.length_b   1.000
_cell.length_c   1.000
_cell.angle_alpha   90.00
_cell.angle_beta   90.00
_cell.angle_gamma   90.00
#
_symmetry.space_group_name_H-M   'P 1'
#
loop_
_entity.id
_entity.type
_entity.pdbx_description
1 polymer ?
#
loop_
_entity_poly.entity_id
_entity_poly.type
_entity_poly.pdbx_seq_one_letter_code
_entity_poly.pdbx_strand_id
1 'polypeptide(L)'
;VIIPKNHPILIKRLINIYDGYNFYLQPDGFSDEITYCEEQQDSDNKYTGDFKIGFDTAHSWNNSSHDEAWVLEKTEELKICVNNYTEADAKSEAEKQILSTINSFKNYL
;
A
#
# COMPACT_ATOMS: atom_id res chain seq x y z
N VAL A 1 4.23 9.48 3.13
CA VAL A 1 3.58 8.91 4.32
C VAL A 1 4.38 7.70 4.81
N ILE A 2 4.69 7.70 6.09
CA ILE A 2 5.40 6.59 6.73
C ILE A 2 4.38 5.68 7.41
N ILE A 3 4.47 4.39 7.11
CA ILE A 3 3.61 3.36 7.72
C ILE A 3 4.45 2.58 8.72
N PRO A 4 4.10 2.60 10.03
CA PRO A 4 4.82 1.83 11.04
C PRO A 4 4.73 0.32 10.79
N LYS A 5 5.79 -0.41 11.15
CA LYS A 5 5.89 -1.86 10.95
C LYS A 5 4.74 -2.69 11.50
N ASN A 6 4.02 -2.17 12.50
CA ASN A 6 2.91 -2.88 13.13
C ASN A 6 1.53 -2.49 12.56
N HIS A 7 1.51 -1.62 11.56
CA HIS A 7 0.26 -1.17 10.97
C HIS A 7 -0.41 -2.29 10.17
N PRO A 8 -1.72 -2.54 10.36
CA PRO A 8 -2.40 -3.66 9.69
C PRO A 8 -2.41 -3.57 8.15
N ILE A 9 -2.31 -2.36 7.57
CA ILE A 9 -2.32 -2.17 6.12
C ILE A 9 -1.13 -2.87 5.42
N LEU A 10 -0.06 -3.19 6.15
CA LEU A 10 1.09 -3.89 5.58
C LEU A 10 0.78 -5.32 5.13
N ILE A 11 -0.38 -5.87 5.47
CA ILE A 11 -0.86 -7.14 4.91
C ILE A 11 -0.97 -7.08 3.39
N LYS A 12 -1.31 -5.92 2.83
CA LYS A 12 -1.41 -5.73 1.38
C LYS A 12 -0.09 -6.01 0.67
N ARG A 13 1.03 -5.60 1.28
CA ARG A 13 2.36 -5.88 0.75
C ARG A 13 2.67 -7.36 0.74
N LEU A 14 2.37 -8.07 1.82
CA LEU A 14 2.59 -9.51 1.93
C LEU A 14 1.78 -10.29 0.88
N ILE A 15 0.52 -9.95 0.71
CA ILE A 15 -0.37 -10.57 -0.27
C ILE A 15 0.19 -10.38 -1.68
N ASN A 16 0.63 -9.18 -2.02
CA ASN A 16 1.12 -8.88 -3.36
C ASN A 16 2.48 -9.50 -3.66
N ILE A 17 3.37 -9.62 -2.67
CA ILE A 17 4.61 -10.37 -2.82
C ILE A 17 4.32 -11.84 -3.14
N TYR A 18 3.34 -12.41 -2.45
CA TYR A 18 2.91 -13.79 -2.68
C TYR A 18 2.39 -14.00 -4.10
N ASP A 19 1.65 -13.02 -4.63
CA ASP A 19 1.11 -13.06 -6.00
C ASP A 19 2.15 -12.74 -7.07
N GLY A 20 3.39 -12.43 -6.70
CA GLY A 20 4.49 -12.18 -7.64
C GLY A 20 4.49 -10.80 -8.29
N TYR A 21 3.72 -9.87 -7.79
CA TYR A 21 3.68 -8.49 -8.30
C TYR A 21 4.79 -7.63 -7.72
N ASN A 22 5.42 -6.83 -8.56
CA ASN A 22 6.22 -5.68 -8.14
C ASN A 22 5.27 -4.64 -7.54
N PHE A 23 5.43 -4.38 -6.25
CA PHE A 23 4.33 -3.89 -5.53
C PHE A 23 4.48 -2.51 -4.94
N TYR A 24 3.46 -1.73 -5.19
CA TYR A 24 3.18 -0.50 -4.49
C TYR A 24 1.96 -0.71 -3.62
N LEU A 25 2.08 -0.41 -2.32
CA LEU A 25 1.00 -0.55 -1.38
C LEU A 25 -0.08 0.50 -1.68
N GLN A 26 -1.18 0.08 -2.29
CA GLN A 26 -2.29 0.97 -2.66
C GLN A 26 -3.37 0.95 -1.58
N PRO A 27 -3.52 2.00 -0.76
CA PRO A 27 -4.58 2.07 0.25
C PRO A 27 -5.96 2.15 -0.39
N ASP A 28 -6.94 1.47 0.22
CA ASP A 28 -8.33 1.53 -0.20
C ASP A 28 -8.88 2.95 -0.03
N GLY A 29 -9.61 3.43 -1.01
CA GLY A 29 -10.22 4.76 -0.99
C GLY A 29 -9.32 5.90 -1.42
N PHE A 30 -8.02 5.66 -1.61
CA PHE A 30 -7.12 6.68 -2.14
C PHE A 30 -7.42 6.89 -3.63
N SER A 31 -7.67 8.16 -4.01
CA SER A 31 -8.14 8.51 -5.35
C SER A 31 -7.05 8.65 -6.40
N ASP A 32 -5.78 8.48 -6.01
CA ASP A 32 -4.65 8.51 -6.93
C ASP A 32 -3.83 7.23 -6.79
N GLU A 33 -2.78 7.09 -7.59
CA GLU A 33 -1.95 5.88 -7.61
C GLU A 33 -0.68 6.08 -6.80
N ILE A 34 -0.35 5.10 -5.96
CA ILE A 34 0.94 5.04 -5.27
C ILE A 34 2.02 4.71 -6.31
N THR A 35 3.05 5.53 -6.37
CA THR A 35 4.13 5.38 -7.35
C THR A 35 5.45 4.94 -6.75
N TYR A 36 5.56 4.91 -5.42
CA TYR A 36 6.68 4.28 -4.74
C TYR A 36 6.29 3.69 -3.39
N CYS A 37 7.02 2.65 -2.99
CA CYS A 37 6.89 1.98 -1.70
C CYS A 37 8.26 1.46 -1.31
N GLU A 38 8.81 1.95 -0.21
CA GLU A 38 10.17 1.68 0.19
C GLU A 38 10.26 1.37 1.68
N GLU A 39 10.90 0.26 2.02
CA GLU A 39 11.20 -0.05 3.42
C GLU A 39 12.30 0.90 3.92
N GLN A 40 12.10 1.45 5.12
CA GLN A 40 13.03 2.41 5.70
C GLN A 40 14.23 1.72 6.34
N GLN A 41 15.37 2.39 6.30
CA GLN A 41 16.61 1.94 6.94
C GLN A 41 16.96 2.86 8.10
N ASP A 42 17.57 2.29 9.14
CA ASP A 42 18.12 3.06 10.25
C ASP A 42 19.53 3.62 9.92
N SER A 43 20.16 4.26 10.91
CA SER A 43 21.51 4.84 10.75
C SER A 43 22.60 3.81 10.45
N ASP A 44 22.35 2.53 10.75
CA ASP A 44 23.27 1.42 10.46
C ASP A 44 22.94 0.71 9.15
N ASN A 45 22.08 1.29 8.33
CA ASN A 45 21.57 0.74 7.07
C ASN A 45 20.82 -0.59 7.21
N LYS A 46 20.23 -0.81 8.39
CA LYS A 46 19.38 -1.99 8.64
C LYS A 46 17.92 -1.62 8.38
N TYR A 47 17.17 -2.55 7.77
CA TYR A 47 15.75 -2.36 7.54
C TYR A 47 14.97 -2.37 8.84
N THR A 48 14.07 -1.40 9.00
CA THR A 48 13.29 -1.18 10.23
C THR A 48 11.94 -1.88 10.24
N GLY A 49 11.44 -2.26 9.08
CA GLY A 49 10.07 -2.75 8.91
C GLY A 49 9.03 -1.64 8.68
N ASP A 50 9.42 -0.38 8.86
CA ASP A 50 8.56 0.75 8.50
C ASP A 50 8.64 0.99 7.00
N PHE A 51 7.53 1.40 6.38
CA PHE A 51 7.47 1.67 4.95
C PHE A 51 7.11 3.11 4.66
N LYS A 52 7.78 3.68 3.67
CA LYS A 52 7.41 4.98 3.10
C LYS A 52 6.68 4.73 1.79
N ILE A 53 5.45 5.23 1.70
CA ILE A 53 4.68 5.20 0.46
C ILE A 53 4.39 6.61 -0.01
N GLY A 54 4.22 6.77 -1.30
CA GLY A 54 3.94 8.07 -1.87
C GLY A 54 3.63 8.01 -3.35
N PHE A 55 3.48 9.20 -3.92
CA PHE A 55 3.15 9.40 -5.32
C PHE A 55 3.93 10.63 -5.83
N ASP A 56 4.03 10.75 -7.14
CA ASP A 56 4.62 11.92 -7.79
C ASP A 56 3.69 12.47 -8.87
N THR A 57 4.06 13.60 -9.45
CA THR A 57 3.30 14.28 -10.50
C THR A 57 3.95 14.17 -11.87
N ALA A 58 4.86 13.23 -12.07
CA ALA A 58 5.62 13.06 -13.30
C ALA A 58 4.98 12.10 -14.30
N HIS A 59 3.75 11.63 -14.05
CA HIS A 59 3.03 10.68 -14.90
C HIS A 59 2.21 11.38 -15.97
N SER A 60 1.90 10.65 -17.04
CA SER A 60 1.16 11.19 -18.20
C SER A 60 -0.26 11.68 -17.88
N TRP A 61 -0.87 11.18 -16.78
CA TRP A 61 -2.19 11.64 -16.31
C TRP A 61 -2.13 12.90 -15.47
N ASN A 62 -0.93 13.36 -15.08
CA ASN A 62 -0.76 14.60 -14.35
C ASN A 62 -0.74 15.79 -15.31
N ASN A 63 -1.16 16.94 -14.83
CA ASN A 63 -1.22 18.19 -15.60
C ASN A 63 -0.91 19.40 -14.72
N SER A 64 -1.04 20.61 -15.27
CA SER A 64 -0.70 21.86 -14.58
C SER A 64 -1.61 22.19 -13.37
N SER A 65 -2.75 21.49 -13.22
CA SER A 65 -3.60 21.63 -12.02
C SER A 65 -3.06 20.82 -10.83
N HIS A 66 -2.08 19.92 -11.05
CA HIS A 66 -1.44 19.14 -10.00
C HIS A 66 -0.28 19.92 -9.36
N ASP A 67 -0.60 21.07 -8.78
CA ASP A 67 0.33 21.99 -8.11
C ASP A 67 0.61 21.54 -6.65
N GLU A 68 1.36 22.37 -5.92
CA GLU A 68 1.72 22.11 -4.53
C GLU A 68 0.49 21.93 -3.64
N ALA A 69 -0.55 22.76 -3.82
CA ALA A 69 -1.78 22.66 -3.05
C ALA A 69 -2.48 21.32 -3.30
N TRP A 70 -2.52 20.87 -4.54
CA TRP A 70 -3.05 19.55 -4.90
C TRP A 70 -2.27 18.43 -4.23
N VAL A 71 -0.92 18.50 -4.24
CA VAL A 71 -0.04 17.50 -3.62
C VAL A 71 -0.30 17.42 -2.11
N LEU A 72 -0.44 18.56 -1.44
CA LEU A 72 -0.74 18.58 -0.01
C LEU A 72 -2.10 17.96 0.30
N GLU A 73 -3.12 18.27 -0.49
CA GLU A 73 -4.46 17.71 -0.34
C GLU A 73 -4.43 16.20 -0.50
N LYS A 74 -3.74 15.69 -1.54
CA LYS A 74 -3.60 14.26 -1.79
C LYS A 74 -2.80 13.56 -0.70
N THR A 75 -1.80 14.20 -0.14
CA THR A 75 -1.03 13.65 0.98
C THR A 75 -1.90 13.47 2.21
N GLU A 76 -2.76 14.45 2.53
CA GLU A 76 -3.70 14.32 3.63
C GLU A 76 -4.74 13.22 3.38
N GLU A 77 -5.26 13.11 2.17
CA GLU A 77 -6.14 12.02 1.76
C GLU A 77 -5.48 10.66 1.97
N LEU A 78 -4.21 10.52 1.56
CA LEU A 78 -3.45 9.29 1.73
C LEU A 78 -3.28 8.92 3.20
N LYS A 79 -2.95 9.89 4.06
CA LYS A 79 -2.85 9.65 5.51
C LYS A 79 -4.17 9.14 6.09
N ILE A 80 -5.29 9.74 5.70
CA ILE A 80 -6.62 9.35 6.16
C ILE A 80 -6.91 7.91 5.73
N CYS A 81 -6.64 7.56 4.47
CA CYS A 81 -6.85 6.20 3.97
C CYS A 81 -6.03 5.17 4.74
N VAL A 82 -4.77 5.47 5.03
CA VAL A 82 -3.90 4.60 5.82
C VAL A 82 -4.43 4.46 7.26
N ASN A 83 -4.80 5.57 7.90
CA ASN A 83 -5.27 5.57 9.28
C ASN A 83 -6.62 4.88 9.46
N ASN A 84 -7.45 4.90 8.43
CA ASN A 84 -8.77 4.24 8.47
C ASN A 84 -8.71 2.74 8.24
N TYR A 85 -7.58 2.21 7.78
CA TYR A 85 -7.41 0.77 7.60
C TYR A 85 -7.20 0.08 8.95
N THR A 86 -8.04 -0.90 9.26
CA THR A 86 -8.09 -1.55 10.57
C THR A 86 -7.58 -2.99 10.53
N GLU A 87 -7.38 -3.58 11.72
CA GLU A 87 -7.08 -5.02 11.84
C GLU A 87 -8.21 -5.88 11.27
N ALA A 88 -9.46 -5.45 11.39
CA ALA A 88 -10.59 -6.15 10.79
C ALA A 88 -10.51 -6.17 9.26
N ASP A 89 -10.06 -5.06 8.65
CA ASP A 89 -9.82 -4.99 7.21
C ASP A 89 -8.71 -5.96 6.80
N ALA A 90 -7.61 -6.00 7.55
CA ALA A 90 -6.49 -6.90 7.30
C ALA A 90 -6.91 -8.36 7.39
N LYS A 91 -7.70 -8.71 8.39
CA LYS A 91 -8.25 -10.05 8.56
C LYS A 91 -9.14 -10.46 7.39
N SER A 92 -10.01 -9.56 6.96
CA SER A 92 -10.88 -9.79 5.80
C SER A 92 -10.09 -10.04 4.52
N GLU A 93 -9.04 -9.25 4.27
CA GLU A 93 -8.18 -9.46 3.10
C GLU A 93 -7.44 -10.79 3.17
N ALA A 94 -6.90 -11.15 4.33
CA ALA A 94 -6.22 -12.43 4.52
C ALA A 94 -7.17 -13.62 4.29
N GLU A 95 -8.40 -13.55 4.79
CA GLU A 95 -9.41 -14.58 4.58
C GLU A 95 -9.77 -14.74 3.09
N LYS A 96 -9.92 -13.64 2.36
CA LYS A 96 -10.17 -13.66 0.91
C LYS A 96 -9.02 -14.34 0.17
N GLN A 97 -7.79 -14.06 0.55
CA GLN A 97 -6.61 -14.65 -0.07
C GLN A 97 -6.54 -16.15 0.20
N ILE A 98 -6.85 -16.60 1.40
CA ILE A 98 -6.90 -18.02 1.77
C ILE A 98 -7.98 -18.74 0.94
N LEU A 99 -9.18 -18.17 0.83
CA LEU A 99 -10.27 -18.75 0.03
C LEU A 99 -9.89 -18.85 -1.44
N SER A 100 -9.26 -17.82 -1.99
CA SER A 100 -8.79 -17.83 -3.38
C SER A 100 -7.78 -18.94 -3.62
N THR A 101 -6.84 -19.12 -2.69
CA THR A 101 -5.82 -20.17 -2.74
C THR A 101 -6.44 -21.56 -2.68
N ILE A 102 -7.39 -21.78 -1.76
CA ILE A 102 -8.11 -23.07 -1.64
C ILE A 102 -8.88 -23.38 -2.93
N ASN A 103 -9.57 -22.39 -3.50
CA ASN A 103 -10.32 -22.58 -4.74
C ASN A 103 -9.41 -22.94 -5.92
N SER A 104 -8.22 -22.34 -5.96
CA SER A 104 -7.21 -22.69 -6.97
C SER A 104 -6.74 -24.15 -6.83
N PHE A 105 -6.52 -24.62 -5.61
CA PHE A 105 -6.17 -26.03 -5.36
C PHE A 105 -7.28 -26.99 -5.77
N LYS A 106 -8.53 -26.65 -5.54
CA LYS A 106 -9.67 -27.49 -5.94
C LYS A 106 -9.71 -27.76 -7.43
N ASN A 107 -9.22 -26.84 -8.24
CA ASN A 107 -9.18 -27.01 -9.70
C ASN A 107 -8.13 -28.02 -10.15
N TYR A 108 -7.19 -28.43 -9.29
CA TYR A 108 -6.18 -29.44 -9.56
C TYR A 108 -6.56 -30.83 -9.02
N LEU A 109 -7.62 -30.90 -8.27
CA LEU A 109 -8.14 -32.16 -7.73
C LEU A 109 -9.22 -32.75 -8.65
#